data_bce6d76c604b535230529e12a7f979cd
#
_entry.id   bce6d76c604b535230529e12a7f979cd
#
_cell.length_a   1.000
_cell.length_b   1.000
_cell.length_c   1.000
_cell.angle_alpha   90.00
_cell.angle_beta   90.00
_cell.angle_gamma   90.00
#
_symmetry.space_group_name_H-M   'P 1'
#
loop_
_entity.id
_entity.type
_entity.pdbx_description
1 polymer ?
#
loop_
_entity_poly.entity_id
_entity_poly.type
_entity_poly.pdbx_seq_one_letter_code
_entity_poly.pdbx_strand_id
1 'polypeptide(L)'
;RLRSRGLGDVYKRQEVTIAAVGGEKIVKSARSISVVADALAEELDYSAFDAAILPGGIPGVDNLKTDATVRKVCTEFAAAGKVVAAICAAPSVLAAFGILQGKKATVYPGMEDKLTAAGAEYTGLPITLDGNIITGEALGAAIPFALALASRLAGQQASNAVKQGIVYRY
;
A
#
# COMPACT_ATOMS: atom_id res chain seq x y z
N ARG A 1 0.33 10.06 23.85
CA ARG A 1 0.68 9.94 22.43
C ARG A 1 0.60 8.48 22.03
N LEU A 2 -0.56 8.06 21.52
CA LEU A 2 -0.62 6.86 20.73
C LEU A 2 -0.01 7.20 19.36
N ARG A 3 1.31 7.16 19.26
CA ARG A 3 1.94 6.93 17.97
C ARG A 3 1.49 5.54 17.58
N SER A 4 0.94 5.38 16.38
CA SER A 4 0.78 4.07 15.77
C SER A 4 2.17 3.47 15.63
N ARG A 5 2.62 2.82 16.69
CA ARG A 5 3.80 2.00 16.65
C ARG A 5 3.37 0.73 15.96
N GLY A 6 3.40 0.77 14.65
CA GLY A 6 3.17 -0.40 13.85
C GLY A 6 4.17 -1.51 14.19
N LEU A 7 3.91 -2.72 13.72
CA LEU A 7 4.79 -3.88 13.90
C LEU A 7 6.27 -3.62 13.55
N GLY A 8 6.57 -2.61 12.72
CA GLY A 8 7.93 -2.16 12.40
C GLY A 8 8.69 -1.56 13.57
N ASP A 9 7.99 -0.88 14.49
CA ASP A 9 8.63 -0.18 15.63
C ASP A 9 9.14 -1.16 16.70
N VAL A 10 8.55 -2.35 16.81
CA VAL A 10 8.99 -3.40 17.74
C VAL A 10 10.41 -3.87 17.42
N TYR A 11 10.83 -3.79 16.17
CA TYR A 11 12.14 -4.24 15.72
C TYR A 11 13.08 -3.10 15.30
N LYS A 12 12.67 -1.83 15.47
CA LYS A 12 13.45 -0.61 15.14
C LYS A 12 14.00 -0.58 13.70
N ARG A 13 13.29 -1.20 12.74
CA ARG A 13 13.77 -1.36 11.37
C ARG A 13 12.92 -0.66 10.30
N GLN A 14 11.74 -0.16 10.68
CA GLN A 14 10.84 0.56 9.76
C GLN A 14 10.26 1.79 10.46
N GLU A 15 10.36 2.92 9.80
CA GLU A 15 9.65 4.13 10.18
C GLU A 15 8.45 4.29 9.23
N VAL A 16 7.25 4.47 9.80
CA VAL A 16 6.01 4.59 9.04
C VAL A 16 5.43 5.98 9.22
N THR A 17 5.22 6.69 8.12
CA THR A 17 4.54 7.98 8.08
C THR A 17 3.17 7.80 7.44
N ILE A 18 2.12 8.19 8.14
CA ILE A 18 0.76 8.25 7.60
C ILE A 18 0.57 9.61 6.96
N ALA A 19 0.42 9.64 5.64
CA ALA A 19 0.21 10.85 4.86
C ALA A 19 -1.26 10.99 4.47
N ALA A 20 -1.85 12.16 4.71
CA ALA A 20 -3.19 12.47 4.27
C ALA A 20 -3.17 13.20 2.92
N VAL A 21 -4.18 12.94 2.08
CA VAL A 21 -4.49 13.70 0.87
C VAL A 21 -5.75 14.53 1.08
N GLY A 22 -5.89 15.65 0.36
CA GLY A 22 -7.08 16.52 0.45
C GLY A 22 -6.98 17.65 1.47
N GLY A 23 -5.76 17.99 1.92
CA GLY A 23 -5.47 19.24 2.67
C GLY A 23 -5.78 19.21 4.17
N GLU A 24 -6.29 18.09 4.72
CA GLU A 24 -6.56 17.94 6.16
C GLU A 24 -5.93 16.67 6.72
N LYS A 25 -5.26 16.79 7.90
CA LYS A 25 -4.65 15.63 8.58
C LYS A 25 -5.67 14.70 9.25
N ILE A 26 -6.88 15.17 9.50
CA ILE A 26 -7.96 14.34 10.07
C ILE A 26 -8.78 13.77 8.92
N VAL A 27 -8.57 12.49 8.64
CA VAL A 27 -9.27 11.78 7.57
C VAL A 27 -10.36 10.91 8.17
N LYS A 28 -11.61 11.17 7.77
CA LYS A 28 -12.77 10.40 8.19
C LYS A 28 -13.01 9.23 7.22
N SER A 29 -12.97 8.02 7.74
CA SER A 29 -13.25 6.81 6.95
C SER A 29 -14.73 6.71 6.58
N ALA A 30 -15.05 5.85 5.60
CA ALA A 30 -16.42 5.52 5.20
C ALA A 30 -17.30 4.98 6.34
N ARG A 31 -16.71 4.57 7.45
CA ARG A 31 -17.40 4.07 8.67
C ARG A 31 -17.34 5.08 9.81
N SER A 32 -17.13 6.35 9.52
CA SER A 32 -17.10 7.46 10.50
C SER A 32 -16.00 7.36 11.57
N ILE A 33 -14.97 6.54 11.34
CA ILE A 33 -13.78 6.50 12.18
C ILE A 33 -12.80 7.55 11.67
N SER A 34 -12.35 8.44 12.54
CA SER A 34 -11.34 9.44 12.18
C SER A 34 -9.95 8.93 12.47
N VAL A 35 -9.05 9.09 11.51
CA VAL A 35 -7.62 8.82 11.62
C VAL A 35 -6.87 10.14 11.50
N VAL A 36 -5.93 10.38 12.38
CA VAL A 36 -5.05 11.56 12.31
C VAL A 36 -3.76 11.14 11.62
N ALA A 37 -3.50 11.74 10.46
CA ALA A 37 -2.25 11.55 9.73
C ALA A 37 -1.09 12.32 10.38
N ASP A 38 0.13 11.84 10.17
CA ASP A 38 1.35 12.49 10.65
C ASP A 38 1.66 13.77 9.84
N ALA A 39 1.40 13.74 8.53
CA ALA A 39 1.66 14.84 7.60
C ALA A 39 0.61 14.92 6.50
N LEU A 40 0.57 16.03 5.77
CA LEU A 40 -0.07 16.10 4.47
C LEU A 40 0.87 15.51 3.40
N ALA A 41 0.30 14.85 2.39
CA ALA A 41 1.09 14.22 1.35
C ALA A 41 1.98 15.22 0.59
N GLU A 42 1.46 16.42 0.32
CA GLU A 42 2.19 17.48 -0.38
C GLU A 42 3.34 18.12 0.43
N GLU A 43 3.39 17.89 1.75
CA GLU A 43 4.42 18.45 2.63
C GLU A 43 5.66 17.56 2.79
N LEU A 44 5.61 16.31 2.29
CA LEU A 44 6.65 15.32 2.52
C LEU A 44 7.80 15.38 1.51
N ASP A 45 9.02 15.22 2.00
CA ASP A 45 10.18 14.91 1.16
C ASP A 45 10.25 13.41 0.90
N TYR A 46 9.82 13.00 -0.28
CA TYR A 46 9.75 11.59 -0.67
C TYR A 46 11.10 10.95 -0.97
N SER A 47 12.19 11.73 -1.04
CA SER A 47 13.55 11.19 -1.26
C SER A 47 13.97 10.23 -0.12
N ALA A 48 13.49 10.48 1.10
CA ALA A 48 13.81 9.71 2.31
C ALA A 48 13.02 8.41 2.47
N PHE A 49 12.02 8.14 1.60
CA PHE A 49 11.18 6.95 1.72
C PHE A 49 11.58 5.84 0.76
N ASP A 50 11.44 4.58 1.22
CA ASP A 50 11.74 3.37 0.44
C ASP A 50 10.49 2.72 -0.14
N ALA A 51 9.31 3.07 0.37
CA ALA A 51 8.03 2.50 -0.04
C ALA A 51 6.88 3.50 -0.01
N ALA A 52 5.95 3.34 -0.95
CA ALA A 52 4.63 3.96 -0.95
C ALA A 52 3.55 2.88 -0.88
N ILE A 53 2.61 3.03 0.07
CA ILE A 53 1.58 2.03 0.33
C ILE A 53 0.21 2.69 0.23
N LEU A 54 -0.63 2.21 -0.67
CA LEU A 54 -1.99 2.70 -0.87
C LEU A 54 -3.00 1.78 -0.18
N PRO A 55 -3.72 2.26 0.86
CA PRO A 55 -4.83 1.53 1.44
C PRO A 55 -6.05 1.55 0.52
N GLY A 56 -6.89 0.54 0.65
CA GLY A 56 -8.16 0.46 -0.06
C GLY A 56 -9.28 1.27 0.61
N GLY A 57 -10.49 0.99 0.18
CA GLY A 57 -11.72 1.61 0.66
C GLY A 57 -12.28 2.68 -0.29
N ILE A 58 -13.61 2.66 -0.46
CA ILE A 58 -14.35 3.63 -1.26
C ILE A 58 -15.05 4.60 -0.28
N PRO A 59 -15.00 5.92 -0.49
CA PRO A 59 -14.49 6.65 -1.67
C PRO A 59 -12.98 6.99 -1.63
N GLY A 60 -12.22 6.53 -0.64
CA GLY A 60 -10.80 6.89 -0.46
C GLY A 60 -9.95 6.65 -1.70
N VAL A 61 -10.13 5.53 -2.39
CA VAL A 61 -9.37 5.22 -3.62
C VAL A 61 -9.66 6.20 -4.76
N ASP A 62 -10.85 6.79 -4.81
CA ASP A 62 -11.17 7.80 -5.83
C ASP A 62 -10.38 9.09 -5.58
N ASN A 63 -10.24 9.48 -4.30
CA ASN A 63 -9.39 10.60 -3.90
C ASN A 63 -7.92 10.34 -4.24
N LEU A 64 -7.39 9.15 -3.89
CA LEU A 64 -6.02 8.76 -4.22
C LEU A 64 -5.76 8.78 -5.74
N LYS A 65 -6.73 8.35 -6.54
CA LYS A 65 -6.62 8.28 -7.99
C LYS A 65 -6.52 9.66 -8.65
N THR A 66 -7.17 10.67 -8.08
CA THR A 66 -7.19 12.04 -8.62
C THR A 66 -6.08 12.92 -8.05
N ASP A 67 -5.43 12.49 -6.97
CA ASP A 67 -4.38 13.27 -6.32
C ASP A 67 -3.07 13.25 -7.12
N ALA A 68 -2.54 14.42 -7.43
CA ALA A 68 -1.34 14.59 -8.24
C ALA A 68 -0.06 14.13 -7.51
N THR A 69 0.01 14.35 -6.19
CA THR A 69 1.15 13.93 -5.36
C THR A 69 1.23 12.42 -5.29
N VAL A 70 0.09 11.74 -5.06
CA VAL A 70 0.03 10.26 -5.04
C VAL A 70 0.46 9.69 -6.38
N ARG A 71 -0.05 10.24 -7.49
CA ARG A 71 0.35 9.81 -8.84
C ARG A 71 1.86 9.95 -9.04
N LYS A 72 2.41 11.13 -8.75
CA LYS A 72 3.83 11.43 -8.89
C LYS A 72 4.68 10.44 -8.08
N VAL A 73 4.40 10.31 -6.79
CA VAL A 73 5.18 9.45 -5.89
C VAL A 73 5.15 8.00 -6.33
N CYS A 74 3.96 7.44 -6.61
CA CYS A 74 3.83 6.05 -7.04
C CYS A 74 4.58 5.79 -8.35
N THR A 75 4.49 6.71 -9.32
CA THR A 75 5.17 6.57 -10.62
C THR A 75 6.69 6.66 -10.47
N GLU A 76 7.18 7.65 -9.73
CA GLU A 76 8.62 7.84 -9.48
C GLU A 76 9.20 6.65 -8.69
N PHE A 77 8.51 6.17 -7.66
CA PHE A 77 8.95 5.02 -6.88
C PHE A 77 8.98 3.74 -7.72
N ALA A 78 7.94 3.49 -8.52
CA ALA A 78 7.91 2.35 -9.42
C ALA A 78 9.09 2.37 -10.39
N ALA A 79 9.37 3.52 -10.99
CA ALA A 79 10.48 3.70 -11.93
C ALA A 79 11.86 3.58 -11.25
N ALA A 80 11.99 4.05 -10.01
CA ALA A 80 13.23 3.98 -9.24
C ALA A 80 13.50 2.61 -8.59
N GLY A 81 12.59 1.62 -8.75
CA GLY A 81 12.70 0.31 -8.10
C GLY A 81 12.39 0.32 -6.60
N LYS A 82 11.90 1.44 -6.05
CA LYS A 82 11.35 1.52 -4.70
C LYS A 82 10.02 0.76 -4.63
N VAL A 83 9.65 0.31 -3.45
CA VAL A 83 8.42 -0.49 -3.28
C VAL A 83 7.18 0.37 -3.48
N VAL A 84 6.27 -0.09 -4.35
CA VAL A 84 4.92 0.46 -4.45
C VAL A 84 3.92 -0.65 -4.16
N ALA A 85 3.10 -0.43 -3.13
CA ALA A 85 2.17 -1.46 -2.68
C ALA A 85 0.74 -0.92 -2.60
N ALA A 86 -0.23 -1.78 -2.89
CA ALA A 86 -1.65 -1.42 -2.84
C ALA A 86 -2.50 -2.63 -2.44
N ILE A 87 -3.55 -2.40 -1.64
CA ILE A 87 -4.41 -3.49 -1.18
C ILE A 87 -5.88 -3.17 -1.41
N CYS A 88 -6.71 -4.19 -1.57
CA CYS A 88 -8.15 -4.12 -1.72
C CYS A 88 -8.52 -3.41 -3.03
N ALA A 89 -9.20 -2.26 -2.99
CA ALA A 89 -9.55 -1.49 -4.17
C ALA A 89 -8.37 -0.67 -4.74
N ALA A 90 -7.31 -0.41 -3.95
CA ALA A 90 -6.22 0.48 -4.33
C ALA A 90 -5.31 0.00 -5.49
N PRO A 91 -5.16 -1.30 -5.82
CA PRO A 91 -4.47 -1.70 -7.05
C PRO A 91 -5.09 -1.07 -8.31
N SER A 92 -6.40 -0.75 -8.30
CA SER A 92 -7.04 -0.02 -9.40
C SER A 92 -6.51 1.40 -9.59
N VAL A 93 -5.94 2.01 -8.54
CA VAL A 93 -5.26 3.32 -8.61
C VAL A 93 -3.94 3.17 -9.36
N LEU A 94 -3.15 2.15 -9.01
CA LEU A 94 -1.88 1.84 -9.69
C LEU A 94 -2.12 1.50 -11.18
N ALA A 95 -3.21 0.78 -11.48
CA ALA A 95 -3.64 0.50 -12.85
C ALA A 95 -3.93 1.80 -13.61
N ALA A 96 -4.69 2.73 -13.01
CA ALA A 96 -5.00 4.02 -13.61
C ALA A 96 -3.76 4.92 -13.81
N PHE A 97 -2.68 4.69 -13.05
CA PHE A 97 -1.40 5.38 -13.23
C PHE A 97 -0.50 4.72 -14.29
N GLY A 98 -0.91 3.59 -14.88
CA GLY A 98 -0.14 2.84 -15.87
C GLY A 98 0.98 1.98 -15.26
N ILE A 99 1.09 1.92 -13.93
CA ILE A 99 2.16 1.21 -13.21
C ILE A 99 2.05 -0.31 -13.38
N LEU A 100 0.84 -0.82 -13.60
CA LEU A 100 0.57 -2.26 -13.69
C LEU A 100 0.60 -2.81 -15.12
N GLN A 101 0.92 -2.01 -16.13
CA GLN A 101 1.01 -2.50 -17.51
C GLN A 101 2.08 -3.60 -17.63
N GLY A 102 1.68 -4.78 -18.13
CA GLY A 102 2.54 -5.95 -18.29
C GLY A 102 2.96 -6.61 -16.98
N LYS A 103 2.35 -6.25 -15.86
CA LYS A 103 2.66 -6.81 -14.54
C LYS A 103 1.55 -7.72 -14.03
N LYS A 104 1.94 -8.67 -13.19
CA LYS A 104 1.03 -9.49 -12.41
C LYS A 104 0.50 -8.69 -11.22
N ALA A 105 -0.82 -8.75 -10.99
CA ALA A 105 -1.45 -8.04 -9.88
C ALA A 105 -2.75 -8.73 -9.43
N THR A 106 -3.17 -8.43 -8.21
CA THR A 106 -4.49 -8.78 -7.68
C THR A 106 -5.21 -7.52 -7.20
N VAL A 107 -6.52 -7.60 -7.05
CA VAL A 107 -7.39 -6.49 -6.62
C VAL A 107 -8.63 -7.06 -5.94
N TYR A 108 -9.40 -6.22 -5.28
CA TYR A 108 -10.68 -6.58 -4.67
C TYR A 108 -11.62 -7.24 -5.69
N PRO A 109 -12.26 -8.39 -5.36
CA PRO A 109 -13.18 -9.10 -6.24
C PRO A 109 -14.27 -8.20 -6.85
N GLY A 110 -14.47 -8.31 -8.16
CA GLY A 110 -15.37 -7.46 -8.93
C GLY A 110 -14.71 -6.20 -9.51
N MET A 111 -13.39 -6.04 -9.36
CA MET A 111 -12.61 -4.94 -9.94
C MET A 111 -11.52 -5.41 -10.92
N GLU A 112 -11.53 -6.68 -11.30
CA GLU A 112 -10.54 -7.33 -12.16
C GLU A 112 -10.41 -6.62 -13.52
N ASP A 113 -11.55 -6.19 -14.07
CA ASP A 113 -11.59 -5.48 -15.35
C ASP A 113 -10.77 -4.18 -15.35
N LYS A 114 -10.61 -3.52 -14.19
CA LYS A 114 -9.79 -2.32 -14.08
C LYS A 114 -8.31 -2.62 -14.23
N LEU A 115 -7.86 -3.81 -13.82
CA LEU A 115 -6.48 -4.27 -13.98
C LEU A 115 -6.24 -4.72 -15.42
N THR A 116 -7.09 -5.58 -15.95
CA THR A 116 -6.94 -6.15 -17.29
C THR A 116 -7.05 -5.08 -18.38
N ALA A 117 -7.95 -4.10 -18.23
CA ALA A 117 -8.05 -2.95 -19.12
C ALA A 117 -6.79 -2.06 -19.12
N ALA A 118 -6.02 -2.06 -18.02
CA ALA A 118 -4.73 -1.38 -17.92
C ALA A 118 -3.54 -2.25 -18.38
N GLY A 119 -3.80 -3.43 -18.94
CA GLY A 119 -2.77 -4.34 -19.43
C GLY A 119 -2.07 -5.16 -18.36
N ALA A 120 -2.64 -5.29 -17.15
CA ALA A 120 -2.12 -6.16 -16.10
C ALA A 120 -2.63 -7.60 -16.27
N GLU A 121 -1.83 -8.57 -15.82
CA GLU A 121 -2.24 -9.96 -15.66
C GLU A 121 -2.87 -10.14 -14.27
N TYR A 122 -4.19 -10.32 -14.22
CA TYR A 122 -4.89 -10.58 -12.95
C TYR A 122 -4.62 -12.01 -12.46
N THR A 123 -4.17 -12.15 -11.22
CA THR A 123 -3.75 -13.45 -10.67
C THR A 123 -4.82 -14.15 -9.83
N GLY A 124 -5.75 -13.42 -9.23
CA GLY A 124 -6.73 -13.96 -8.28
C GLY A 124 -6.11 -14.52 -6.99
N LEU A 125 -4.85 -14.18 -6.71
CA LEU A 125 -4.16 -14.61 -5.49
C LEU A 125 -4.39 -13.61 -4.35
N PRO A 126 -4.39 -14.06 -3.08
CA PRO A 126 -4.52 -13.15 -1.94
C PRO A 126 -3.48 -12.03 -1.93
N ILE A 127 -2.24 -12.34 -2.35
CA ILE A 127 -1.17 -11.37 -2.61
C ILE A 127 -0.44 -11.72 -3.90
N THR A 128 0.01 -10.69 -4.59
CA THR A 128 0.83 -10.84 -5.79
C THR A 128 2.03 -9.89 -5.70
N LEU A 129 3.22 -10.42 -6.00
CA LEU A 129 4.47 -9.68 -6.08
C LEU A 129 4.98 -9.76 -7.51
N ASP A 130 5.30 -8.61 -8.09
CA ASP A 130 5.94 -8.52 -9.40
C ASP A 130 7.00 -7.39 -9.37
N GLY A 131 8.26 -7.78 -9.26
CA GLY A 131 9.38 -6.86 -9.10
C GLY A 131 9.27 -6.08 -7.78
N ASN A 132 9.11 -4.77 -7.90
CA ASN A 132 8.93 -3.85 -6.77
C ASN A 132 7.46 -3.51 -6.46
N ILE A 133 6.52 -4.14 -7.16
CA ILE A 133 5.08 -3.94 -6.96
C ILE A 133 4.52 -5.06 -6.10
N ILE A 134 3.74 -4.70 -5.07
CA ILE A 134 3.05 -5.64 -4.19
C ILE A 134 1.57 -5.30 -4.17
N THR A 135 0.72 -6.24 -4.55
CA THR A 135 -0.73 -6.04 -4.48
C THR A 135 -1.38 -7.07 -3.57
N GLY A 136 -2.42 -6.65 -2.85
CA GLY A 136 -3.22 -7.50 -1.98
C GLY A 136 -4.69 -7.45 -2.37
N GLU A 137 -5.39 -8.59 -2.29
CA GLU A 137 -6.76 -8.75 -2.74
C GLU A 137 -7.76 -7.94 -1.89
N ALA A 138 -7.77 -8.16 -0.57
CA ALA A 138 -8.76 -7.59 0.31
C ALA A 138 -8.29 -7.60 1.78
N LEU A 139 -9.17 -7.18 2.70
CA LEU A 139 -8.90 -7.18 4.14
C LEU A 139 -8.41 -8.54 4.67
N GLY A 140 -8.97 -9.65 4.16
CA GLY A 140 -8.52 -11.00 4.53
C GLY A 140 -7.05 -11.28 4.22
N ALA A 141 -6.47 -10.57 3.26
CA ALA A 141 -5.06 -10.67 2.89
C ALA A 141 -4.16 -9.65 3.62
N ALA A 142 -4.68 -8.84 4.56
CA ALA A 142 -3.92 -7.75 5.18
C ALA A 142 -2.66 -8.24 5.92
N ILE A 143 -2.73 -9.34 6.65
CA ILE A 143 -1.57 -9.88 7.37
C ILE A 143 -0.51 -10.44 6.39
N PRO A 144 -0.84 -11.35 5.45
CA PRO A 144 0.14 -11.78 4.46
C PRO A 144 0.70 -10.62 3.63
N PHE A 145 -0.10 -9.60 3.28
CA PHE A 145 0.36 -8.39 2.61
C PHE A 145 1.40 -7.63 3.44
N ALA A 146 1.13 -7.40 4.72
CA ALA A 146 2.08 -6.75 5.64
C ALA A 146 3.37 -7.55 5.82
N LEU A 147 3.29 -8.88 5.89
CA LEU A 147 4.45 -9.77 5.98
C LEU A 147 5.29 -9.75 4.69
N ALA A 148 4.65 -9.67 3.53
CA ALA A 148 5.34 -9.51 2.25
C ALA A 148 6.09 -8.16 2.17
N LEU A 149 5.46 -7.07 2.63
CA LEU A 149 6.11 -5.76 2.76
C LEU A 149 7.31 -5.82 3.71
N ALA A 150 7.14 -6.39 4.90
CA ALA A 150 8.22 -6.56 5.88
C ALA A 150 9.39 -7.37 5.30
N SER A 151 9.09 -8.46 4.58
CA SER A 151 10.09 -9.27 3.90
C SER A 151 10.85 -8.47 2.83
N ARG A 152 10.13 -7.68 2.03
CA ARG A 152 10.71 -6.91 0.93
C ARG A 152 11.59 -5.75 1.42
N LEU A 153 11.20 -5.09 2.52
CA LEU A 153 11.90 -3.90 3.05
C LEU A 153 12.98 -4.24 4.08
N ALA A 154 12.77 -5.27 4.90
CA ALA A 154 13.67 -5.60 6.02
C ALA A 154 14.22 -7.03 5.97
N GLY A 155 13.89 -7.79 4.93
CA GLY A 155 14.33 -9.16 4.73
C GLY A 155 13.45 -10.22 5.40
N GLN A 156 13.56 -11.46 4.94
CA GLN A 156 12.72 -12.58 5.36
C GLN A 156 12.82 -12.88 6.87
N GLN A 157 14.00 -12.70 7.46
CA GLN A 157 14.18 -12.92 8.90
C GLN A 157 13.33 -11.95 9.75
N ALA A 158 13.26 -10.67 9.36
CA ALA A 158 12.43 -9.69 10.04
C ALA A 158 10.94 -10.03 9.88
N SER A 159 10.50 -10.41 8.68
CA SER A 159 9.13 -10.87 8.43
C SER A 159 8.76 -12.09 9.29
N ASN A 160 9.65 -13.07 9.38
CA ASN A 160 9.42 -14.26 10.21
C ASN A 160 9.32 -13.91 11.70
N ALA A 161 10.15 -12.99 12.19
CA ALA A 161 10.07 -12.51 13.56
C ALA A 161 8.74 -11.81 13.86
N VAL A 162 8.26 -10.95 12.92
CA VAL A 162 6.93 -10.34 13.01
C VAL A 162 5.84 -11.40 13.01
N LYS A 163 5.89 -12.36 12.07
CA LYS A 163 4.93 -13.47 11.98
C LYS A 163 4.81 -14.24 13.31
N GLN A 164 5.94 -14.54 13.94
CA GLN A 164 5.96 -15.19 15.25
C GLN A 164 5.39 -14.29 16.35
N GLY A 165 5.79 -13.01 16.38
CA GLY A 165 5.35 -12.06 17.40
C GLY A 165 3.84 -11.81 17.41
N ILE A 166 3.19 -11.84 16.24
CA ILE A 166 1.72 -11.72 16.12
C ILE A 166 0.99 -13.06 16.20
N VAL A 167 1.72 -14.17 16.43
CA VAL A 167 1.17 -15.53 16.51
C VAL A 167 0.38 -15.92 15.25
N TYR A 168 0.81 -15.45 14.08
CA TYR A 168 0.17 -15.79 12.80
C TYR A 168 0.61 -17.19 12.35
N ARG A 169 -0.33 -18.13 12.25
CA ARG A 169 -0.07 -19.57 12.03
C ARG A 169 -0.41 -20.06 10.61
N TYR A 170 -0.86 -19.18 9.74
CA TYR A 170 -1.32 -19.51 8.38
C TYR A 170 -0.34 -19.03 7.30
#